data_a4f2e07420eaa61ca0ff4c4041a48d6a
#
_entry.id   a4f2e07420eaa61ca0ff4c4041a48d6a
#
_cell.length_a   1.000
_cell.length_b   1.000
_cell.length_c   1.000
_cell.angle_alpha   90.00
_cell.angle_beta   90.00
_cell.angle_gamma   90.00
#
_symmetry.space_group_name_H-M   'P 1'
#
loop_
_entity.id
_entity.type
_entity.pdbx_description
1 polymer ?
#
loop_
_entity_poly.entity_id
_entity_poly.type
_entity_poly.pdbx_seq_one_letter_code
_entity_poly.pdbx_strand_id
1 'polypeptide(L)'
;MGVVSWLDPHVDQYVLKSAGEQKVEEVHKHWVVMAWPAVRVAAGVFILVSAFAFEGPVYWVLFLLGMALGVQALWRIIEEYRDRFVITNQRVFRVNGVLATARASVPLLRILDITVIKPVVGRWLNYGHFVFESAAQVQGLNKITFVKDIDQREDVLRMVMQGDLPLQVPTPAEDDGT
;
A
#
# COMPACT_ATOMS: atom_id res chain seq x y z
N MET A 1 17.44 -0.11 -16.46
CA MET A 1 16.26 -0.82 -15.92
C MET A 1 16.55 -1.14 -14.46
N GLY A 2 15.99 -0.36 -13.55
CA GLY A 2 16.34 -0.45 -12.13
C GLY A 2 15.62 -1.60 -11.44
N VAL A 3 16.25 -2.18 -10.42
CA VAL A 3 15.68 -3.19 -9.49
C VAL A 3 14.32 -2.76 -8.93
N VAL A 4 14.05 -1.45 -8.93
CA VAL A 4 12.79 -0.84 -8.46
C VAL A 4 11.61 -1.15 -9.38
N SER A 5 11.81 -1.37 -10.69
CA SER A 5 10.70 -1.62 -11.61
C SER A 5 10.04 -2.99 -11.41
N TRP A 6 10.79 -3.99 -10.91
CA TRP A 6 10.23 -5.30 -10.56
C TRP A 6 9.35 -5.26 -9.29
N LEU A 7 9.63 -4.33 -8.40
CA LEU A 7 8.85 -4.14 -7.16
C LEU A 7 7.55 -3.35 -7.40
N ASP A 8 7.43 -2.64 -8.51
CA ASP A 8 6.22 -1.88 -8.83
C ASP A 8 5.12 -2.84 -9.37
N PRO A 9 3.94 -2.88 -8.77
CA PRO A 9 2.85 -3.76 -9.20
C PRO A 9 2.19 -3.36 -10.52
N HIS A 10 2.71 -2.36 -11.26
CA HIS A 10 2.24 -1.91 -12.58
C HIS A 10 0.71 -1.79 -12.64
N VAL A 11 0.13 -1.01 -11.73
CA VAL A 11 -1.33 -0.89 -11.56
C VAL A 11 -2.06 -0.42 -12.80
N ASP A 12 -1.39 0.31 -13.70
CA ASP A 12 -1.99 0.85 -14.94
C ASP A 12 -2.44 -0.24 -15.92
N GLN A 13 -1.88 -1.44 -15.85
CA GLN A 13 -2.31 -2.59 -16.66
C GLN A 13 -3.69 -3.13 -16.24
N TYR A 14 -4.15 -2.78 -15.04
CA TYR A 14 -5.43 -3.23 -14.50
C TYR A 14 -6.57 -2.25 -14.69
N VAL A 15 -6.28 -1.06 -15.23
CA VAL A 15 -7.29 -0.06 -15.59
C VAL A 15 -7.91 -0.43 -16.94
N LEU A 16 -9.24 -0.56 -16.98
CA LEU A 16 -9.99 -0.94 -18.19
C LEU A 16 -10.16 0.27 -19.11
N LYS A 17 -9.07 0.70 -19.76
CA LYS A 17 -9.07 1.85 -20.66
C LYS A 17 -10.09 1.72 -21.80
N SER A 18 -10.34 0.50 -22.27
CA SER A 18 -11.35 0.20 -23.31
C SER A 18 -12.79 0.47 -22.85
N ALA A 19 -13.06 0.46 -21.54
CA ALA A 19 -14.36 0.77 -20.94
C ALA A 19 -14.47 2.23 -20.48
N GLY A 20 -13.53 3.12 -20.86
CA GLY A 20 -13.51 4.50 -20.41
C GLY A 20 -13.14 4.66 -18.92
N GLU A 21 -12.54 3.64 -18.33
CA GLU A 21 -12.06 3.72 -16.95
C GLU A 21 -10.82 4.60 -16.89
N GLN A 22 -10.82 5.60 -16.02
CA GLN A 22 -9.71 6.50 -15.79
C GLN A 22 -9.22 6.37 -14.34
N LYS A 23 -7.90 6.31 -14.18
CA LYS A 23 -7.26 6.35 -12.87
C LYS A 23 -7.37 7.78 -12.33
N VAL A 24 -8.11 7.96 -11.25
CA VAL A 24 -8.22 9.23 -10.57
C VAL A 24 -7.04 9.41 -9.63
N GLU A 25 -6.74 8.38 -8.83
CA GLU A 25 -5.68 8.47 -7.86
C GLU A 25 -5.09 7.10 -7.50
N GLU A 26 -3.78 7.07 -7.28
CA GLU A 26 -3.06 5.95 -6.72
C GLU A 26 -2.62 6.28 -5.30
N VAL A 27 -3.14 5.51 -4.35
CA VAL A 27 -2.89 5.73 -2.93
C VAL A 27 -1.77 4.82 -2.46
N HIS A 28 -0.70 5.45 -1.98
CA HIS A 28 0.42 4.77 -1.35
C HIS A 28 0.23 4.72 0.17
N LYS A 29 0.67 3.63 0.77
CA LYS A 29 0.70 3.54 2.22
C LYS A 29 1.71 4.51 2.82
N HIS A 30 1.40 5.02 3.99
CA HIS A 30 2.28 5.89 4.74
C HIS A 30 3.53 5.12 5.23
N TRP A 31 4.69 5.76 5.24
CA TRP A 31 5.96 5.14 5.64
C TRP A 31 5.95 4.50 7.04
N VAL A 32 5.06 4.94 7.92
CA VAL A 32 4.87 4.37 9.28
C VAL A 32 4.60 2.87 9.25
N VAL A 33 3.98 2.35 8.20
CA VAL A 33 3.76 0.90 8.06
C VAL A 33 5.07 0.13 8.05
N MET A 34 6.15 0.75 7.58
CA MET A 34 7.47 0.14 7.51
C MET A 34 8.25 0.25 8.83
N ALA A 35 7.80 1.08 9.79
CA ALA A 35 8.51 1.29 11.06
C ALA A 35 8.66 -0.01 11.84
N TRP A 36 7.59 -0.80 11.97
CA TRP A 36 7.64 -2.06 12.70
C TRP A 36 8.51 -3.14 12.03
N PRO A 37 8.42 -3.40 10.72
CA PRO A 37 9.39 -4.24 10.02
C PRO A 37 10.84 -3.75 10.16
N ALA A 38 11.08 -2.42 10.08
CA ALA A 38 12.42 -1.86 10.23
C ALA A 38 13.03 -2.15 11.63
N VAL A 39 12.22 -2.02 12.69
CA VAL A 39 12.66 -2.40 14.05
C VAL A 39 13.02 -3.88 14.12
N ARG A 40 12.26 -4.76 13.45
CA ARG A 40 12.59 -6.20 13.39
C ARG A 40 13.88 -6.47 12.62
N VAL A 41 14.14 -5.74 11.53
CA VAL A 41 15.43 -5.83 10.81
C VAL A 41 16.56 -5.44 11.74
N ALA A 42 16.45 -4.31 12.44
CA ALA A 42 17.45 -3.85 13.39
C ALA A 42 17.70 -4.87 14.52
N ALA A 43 16.63 -5.45 15.07
CA ALA A 43 16.73 -6.50 16.08
C ALA A 43 17.41 -7.77 15.52
N GLY A 44 17.07 -8.19 14.30
CA GLY A 44 17.72 -9.32 13.63
C GLY A 44 19.22 -9.10 13.42
N VAL A 45 19.59 -7.90 12.94
CA VAL A 45 21.01 -7.51 12.78
C VAL A 45 21.73 -7.47 14.13
N PHE A 46 21.11 -6.94 15.17
CA PHE A 46 21.68 -6.90 16.52
C PHE A 46 21.94 -8.32 17.04
N ILE A 47 20.99 -9.25 16.87
CA ILE A 47 21.17 -10.65 17.27
C ILE A 47 22.30 -11.31 16.45
N LEU A 48 22.36 -11.07 15.14
CA LEU A 48 23.42 -11.60 14.28
C LEU A 48 24.80 -11.13 14.74
N VAL A 49 24.94 -9.82 15.02
CA VAL A 49 26.21 -9.26 15.52
C VAL A 49 26.55 -9.83 16.89
N SER A 50 25.56 -9.94 17.79
CA SER A 50 25.76 -10.51 19.12
C SER A 50 26.19 -11.98 19.07
N ALA A 51 25.78 -12.73 18.05
CA ALA A 51 26.16 -14.15 17.91
C ALA A 51 27.69 -14.33 17.87
N PHE A 52 28.44 -13.39 17.27
CA PHE A 52 29.91 -13.47 17.19
C PHE A 52 30.63 -13.38 18.54
N ALA A 53 29.92 -12.99 19.61
CA ALA A 53 30.45 -12.98 20.96
C ALA A 53 30.41 -14.36 21.65
N PHE A 54 29.78 -15.37 21.02
CA PHE A 54 29.58 -16.69 21.55
C PHE A 54 30.24 -17.76 20.68
N GLU A 55 30.55 -18.90 21.28
CA GLU A 55 31.12 -20.04 20.57
C GLU A 55 30.21 -21.28 20.69
N GLY A 56 30.48 -22.27 19.84
CA GLY A 56 29.78 -23.56 19.88
C GLY A 56 28.31 -23.47 19.47
N PRO A 57 27.42 -24.26 20.07
CA PRO A 57 26.02 -24.35 19.64
C PRO A 57 25.22 -23.04 19.83
N VAL A 58 25.61 -22.20 20.80
CA VAL A 58 24.95 -20.91 21.06
C VAL A 58 25.11 -19.95 19.87
N TYR A 59 26.28 -19.91 19.26
CA TYR A 59 26.54 -19.14 18.03
C TYR A 59 25.53 -19.50 16.95
N TRP A 60 25.36 -20.78 16.65
CA TRP A 60 24.46 -21.23 15.60
C TRP A 60 23.01 -20.93 15.87
N VAL A 61 22.57 -21.05 17.13
CA VAL A 61 21.19 -20.72 17.51
C VAL A 61 20.91 -19.23 17.30
N LEU A 62 21.78 -18.35 17.78
CA LEU A 62 21.63 -16.90 17.61
C LEU A 62 21.73 -16.49 16.15
N PHE A 63 22.65 -17.08 15.39
CA PHE A 63 22.82 -16.82 13.97
C PHE A 63 21.55 -17.16 13.17
N LEU A 64 21.00 -18.37 13.36
CA LEU A 64 19.77 -18.80 12.70
C LEU A 64 18.56 -17.94 13.12
N LEU A 65 18.48 -17.58 14.39
CA LEU A 65 17.40 -16.72 14.90
C LEU A 65 17.46 -15.32 14.27
N GLY A 66 18.63 -14.70 14.24
CA GLY A 66 18.83 -13.38 13.63
C GLY A 66 18.56 -13.39 12.13
N MET A 67 19.02 -14.44 11.44
CA MET A 67 18.74 -14.66 10.01
C MET A 67 17.24 -14.80 9.74
N ALA A 68 16.53 -15.62 10.51
CA ALA A 68 15.09 -15.85 10.35
C ALA A 68 14.29 -14.56 10.57
N LEU A 69 14.62 -13.77 11.60
CA LEU A 69 14.00 -12.48 11.88
C LEU A 69 14.26 -11.48 10.75
N GLY A 70 15.49 -11.41 10.26
CA GLY A 70 15.87 -10.53 9.15
C GLY A 70 15.10 -10.85 7.86
N VAL A 71 15.09 -12.12 7.47
CA VAL A 71 14.37 -12.59 6.26
C VAL A 71 12.88 -12.32 6.39
N GLN A 72 12.26 -12.64 7.54
CA GLN A 72 10.85 -12.37 7.77
C GLN A 72 10.52 -10.88 7.70
N ALA A 73 11.37 -10.03 8.26
CA ALA A 73 11.15 -8.59 8.26
C ALA A 73 11.31 -7.99 6.86
N LEU A 74 12.32 -8.42 6.08
CA LEU A 74 12.48 -8.02 4.67
C LEU A 74 11.29 -8.45 3.82
N TRP A 75 10.79 -9.66 4.03
CA TRP A 75 9.58 -10.12 3.33
C TRP A 75 8.38 -9.21 3.60
N ARG A 76 8.17 -8.81 4.85
CA ARG A 76 7.09 -7.89 5.23
C ARG A 76 7.26 -6.51 4.60
N ILE A 77 8.48 -5.99 4.50
CA ILE A 77 8.75 -4.71 3.82
C ILE A 77 8.33 -4.79 2.35
N ILE A 78 8.69 -5.87 1.66
CA ILE A 78 8.34 -6.07 0.25
C ILE A 78 6.82 -6.21 0.09
N GLU A 79 6.16 -6.96 0.96
CA GLU A 79 4.71 -7.15 0.95
C GLU A 79 3.96 -5.81 1.09
N GLU A 80 4.35 -4.98 2.06
CA GLU A 80 3.74 -3.67 2.29
C GLU A 80 4.06 -2.68 1.16
N TYR A 81 5.25 -2.75 0.58
CA TYR A 81 5.63 -1.90 -0.55
C TYR A 81 4.81 -2.21 -1.80
N ARG A 82 4.44 -3.46 -2.03
CA ARG A 82 3.65 -3.91 -3.20
C ARG A 82 2.15 -3.74 -3.03
N ASP A 83 1.68 -3.36 -1.85
CA ASP A 83 0.27 -3.16 -1.58
C ASP A 83 -0.17 -1.77 -2.05
N ARG A 84 -0.91 -1.73 -3.15
CA ARG A 84 -1.40 -0.50 -3.79
C ARG A 84 -2.92 -0.46 -3.80
N PHE A 85 -3.44 0.71 -3.53
CA PHE A 85 -4.85 1.02 -3.60
C PHE A 85 -5.08 2.07 -4.68
N VAL A 86 -6.02 1.83 -5.59
CA VAL A 86 -6.29 2.69 -6.74
C VAL A 86 -7.76 3.05 -6.77
N ILE A 87 -8.02 4.33 -6.93
CA ILE A 87 -9.34 4.91 -7.12
C ILE A 87 -9.48 5.23 -8.61
N THR A 88 -10.53 4.71 -9.22
CA THR A 88 -10.91 5.05 -10.60
C THR A 88 -12.30 5.70 -10.63
N ASN A 89 -12.71 6.20 -11.78
CA ASN A 89 -14.05 6.76 -11.97
C ASN A 89 -15.18 5.72 -11.93
N GLN A 90 -14.88 4.41 -11.93
CA GLN A 90 -15.89 3.35 -11.96
C GLN A 90 -15.84 2.41 -10.76
N ARG A 91 -14.65 2.20 -10.21
CA ARG A 91 -14.41 1.26 -9.10
C ARG A 91 -13.22 1.66 -8.28
N VAL A 92 -13.17 1.05 -7.12
CA VAL A 92 -11.98 1.05 -6.28
C VAL A 92 -11.37 -0.34 -6.33
N PHE A 93 -10.05 -0.43 -6.51
CA PHE A 93 -9.39 -1.72 -6.47
C PHE A 93 -8.07 -1.68 -5.70
N ARG A 94 -7.73 -2.82 -5.14
CA ARG A 94 -6.48 -3.05 -4.42
C ARG A 94 -5.71 -4.16 -5.09
N VAL A 95 -4.43 -3.94 -5.26
CA VAL A 95 -3.48 -4.94 -5.77
C VAL A 95 -2.47 -5.21 -4.67
N ASN A 96 -2.38 -6.45 -4.24
CA ASN A 96 -1.43 -6.86 -3.22
C ASN A 96 -0.81 -8.22 -3.53
N GLY A 97 0.29 -8.53 -2.85
CA GLY A 97 0.99 -9.81 -2.93
C GLY A 97 2.36 -9.74 -3.60
N VAL A 98 3.26 -10.61 -3.16
CA VAL A 98 4.66 -10.66 -3.61
C VAL A 98 4.85 -11.73 -4.69
N LEU A 99 4.47 -12.98 -4.41
CA LEU A 99 4.61 -14.12 -5.33
C LEU A 99 3.34 -14.33 -6.16
N ALA A 100 2.18 -14.17 -5.54
CA ALA A 100 0.89 -14.24 -6.22
C ALA A 100 0.18 -12.90 -6.08
N THR A 101 -0.27 -12.32 -7.18
CA THR A 101 -0.99 -11.05 -7.16
C THR A 101 -2.46 -11.30 -6.87
N ALA A 102 -2.92 -10.88 -5.70
CA ALA A 102 -4.33 -10.86 -5.36
C ALA A 102 -4.93 -9.50 -5.74
N ARG A 103 -6.13 -9.51 -6.31
CA ARG A 103 -6.88 -8.30 -6.69
C ARG A 103 -8.26 -8.36 -6.08
N ALA A 104 -8.61 -7.29 -5.40
CA ALA A 104 -9.96 -7.07 -4.94
C ALA A 104 -10.48 -5.77 -5.57
N SER A 105 -11.68 -5.79 -6.13
CA SER A 105 -12.28 -4.59 -6.73
C SER A 105 -13.76 -4.48 -6.31
N VAL A 106 -14.17 -3.25 -6.01
CA VAL A 106 -15.56 -2.92 -5.67
C VAL A 106 -16.01 -1.76 -6.57
N PRO A 107 -17.07 -1.93 -7.37
CA PRO A 107 -17.69 -0.84 -8.09
C PRO A 107 -18.15 0.26 -7.12
N LEU A 108 -17.95 1.53 -7.47
CA LEU A 108 -18.34 2.67 -6.63
C LEU A 108 -19.81 2.64 -6.24
N LEU A 109 -20.69 2.22 -7.16
CA LEU A 109 -22.13 2.08 -6.93
C LEU A 109 -22.52 1.04 -5.85
N ARG A 110 -21.59 0.18 -5.44
CA ARG A 110 -21.80 -0.83 -4.39
C ARG A 110 -21.23 -0.44 -3.04
N ILE A 111 -20.54 0.68 -2.96
CA ILE A 111 -20.04 1.24 -1.70
C ILE A 111 -21.20 1.99 -1.06
N LEU A 112 -21.62 1.53 0.11
CA LEU A 112 -22.74 2.13 0.86
C LEU A 112 -22.27 3.29 1.72
N ASP A 113 -21.13 3.13 2.39
CA ASP A 113 -20.55 4.16 3.25
C ASP A 113 -19.05 3.98 3.38
N ILE A 114 -18.39 5.08 3.79
CA ILE A 114 -16.94 5.14 4.00
C ILE A 114 -16.70 5.70 5.40
N THR A 115 -16.17 4.86 6.27
CA THR A 115 -15.74 5.28 7.61
C THR A 115 -14.24 5.54 7.62
N VAL A 116 -13.85 6.74 8.06
CA VAL A 116 -12.45 7.13 8.25
C VAL A 116 -12.06 6.99 9.72
N ILE A 117 -11.06 6.17 9.99
CA ILE A 117 -10.52 5.98 11.34
C ILE A 117 -9.13 6.59 11.41
N LYS A 118 -8.97 7.61 12.28
CA LYS A 118 -7.68 8.25 12.56
C LYS A 118 -7.21 7.87 13.96
N PRO A 119 -6.20 7.01 14.11
CA PRO A 119 -5.58 6.78 15.40
C PRO A 119 -4.89 8.06 15.91
N VAL A 120 -4.65 8.16 17.22
CA VAL A 120 -4.01 9.35 17.83
C VAL A 120 -2.68 9.66 17.15
N VAL A 121 -1.85 8.65 16.94
CA VAL A 121 -0.57 8.80 16.20
C VAL A 121 -0.81 9.20 14.74
N GLY A 122 -1.90 8.72 14.13
CA GLY A 122 -2.27 9.08 12.77
C GLY A 122 -2.63 10.54 12.58
N ARG A 123 -3.19 11.19 13.61
CA ARG A 123 -3.45 12.64 13.60
C ARG A 123 -2.16 13.46 13.54
N TRP A 124 -1.11 13.00 14.24
CA TRP A 124 0.19 13.67 14.27
C TRP A 124 1.01 13.46 12.99
N LEU A 125 0.91 12.25 12.42
CA LEU A 125 1.68 11.88 11.24
C LEU A 125 0.87 11.94 9.93
N ASN A 126 -0.37 12.45 9.98
CA ASN A 126 -1.27 12.62 8.84
C ASN A 126 -1.55 11.31 8.07
N TYR A 127 -1.90 10.24 8.80
CA TYR A 127 -2.38 8.99 8.21
C TYR A 127 -3.64 8.46 8.89
N GLY A 128 -4.38 7.62 8.19
CA GLY A 128 -5.56 6.97 8.74
C GLY A 128 -5.89 5.66 8.03
N HIS A 129 -7.08 5.17 8.30
CA HIS A 129 -7.59 3.92 7.75
C HIS A 129 -8.97 4.17 7.13
N PHE A 130 -9.19 3.66 5.92
CA PHE A 130 -10.51 3.58 5.33
C PHE A 130 -11.16 2.24 5.69
N VAL A 131 -12.43 2.29 6.08
CA VAL A 131 -13.30 1.13 6.21
C VAL A 131 -14.46 1.33 5.23
N PHE A 132 -14.57 0.42 4.27
CA PHE A 132 -15.63 0.45 3.27
C PHE A 132 -16.77 -0.46 3.70
N GLU A 133 -17.97 0.09 3.80
CA GLU A 133 -19.18 -0.68 3.94
C GLU A 133 -19.76 -0.92 2.55
N SER A 134 -19.73 -2.16 2.12
CA SER A 134 -20.20 -2.56 0.79
C SER A 134 -21.23 -3.66 0.92
N ALA A 135 -22.26 -3.62 0.07
CA ALA A 135 -23.29 -4.65 -0.02
C ALA A 135 -22.73 -6.04 -0.37
N ALA A 136 -21.58 -6.08 -1.04
CA ALA A 136 -20.81 -7.29 -1.28
C ALA A 136 -19.60 -7.30 -0.33
N GLN A 137 -19.56 -8.23 0.63
CA GLN A 137 -18.40 -8.42 1.51
C GLN A 137 -17.20 -8.92 0.70
N VAL A 138 -16.54 -8.02 -0.03
CA VAL A 138 -15.35 -8.36 -0.80
C VAL A 138 -14.15 -8.41 0.14
N GLN A 139 -13.69 -9.63 0.40
CA GLN A 139 -12.49 -9.84 1.22
C GLN A 139 -11.30 -9.07 0.63
N GLY A 140 -10.59 -8.33 1.48
CA GLY A 140 -9.38 -7.59 1.10
C GLY A 140 -9.58 -6.12 0.77
N LEU A 141 -10.81 -5.61 0.61
CA LEU A 141 -11.13 -4.20 0.37
C LEU A 141 -11.92 -3.54 1.52
N ASN A 142 -12.41 -4.33 2.47
CA ASN A 142 -13.20 -3.82 3.59
C ASN A 142 -12.42 -2.83 4.47
N LYS A 143 -11.10 -2.97 4.57
CA LYS A 143 -10.24 -2.10 5.38
C LYS A 143 -8.91 -1.84 4.67
N ILE A 144 -8.60 -0.55 4.45
CA ILE A 144 -7.32 -0.08 3.93
C ILE A 144 -6.63 0.70 5.03
N THR A 145 -5.44 0.26 5.40
CA THR A 145 -4.70 0.80 6.54
C THR A 145 -3.54 1.67 6.09
N PHE A 146 -3.16 2.63 6.95
CA PHE A 146 -2.00 3.51 6.75
C PHE A 146 -2.05 4.35 5.47
N VAL A 147 -3.23 4.87 5.15
CA VAL A 147 -3.40 5.80 4.02
C VAL A 147 -2.79 7.14 4.39
N LYS A 148 -1.87 7.61 3.56
CA LYS A 148 -1.25 8.93 3.70
C LYS A 148 -2.26 10.01 3.30
N ASP A 149 -2.21 11.18 3.96
CA ASP A 149 -3.05 12.36 3.67
C ASP A 149 -4.55 12.00 3.58
N ILE A 150 -5.04 11.30 4.61
CA ILE A 150 -6.36 10.65 4.62
C ILE A 150 -7.52 11.59 4.32
N ASP A 151 -7.45 12.87 4.75
CA ASP A 151 -8.51 13.85 4.53
C ASP A 151 -8.67 14.19 3.06
N GLN A 152 -7.56 14.49 2.38
CA GLN A 152 -7.58 14.78 0.95
C GLN A 152 -8.09 13.59 0.14
N ARG A 153 -7.71 12.37 0.57
CA ARG A 153 -8.15 11.12 -0.07
C ARG A 153 -9.63 10.83 0.15
N GLU A 154 -10.15 11.20 1.31
CA GLU A 154 -11.59 11.12 1.60
C GLU A 154 -12.36 12.06 0.68
N ASP A 155 -11.90 13.32 0.53
CA ASP A 155 -12.54 14.30 -0.34
C ASP A 155 -12.57 13.83 -1.80
N VAL A 156 -11.43 13.34 -2.32
CA VAL A 156 -11.36 12.78 -3.68
C VAL A 156 -12.34 11.62 -3.85
N LEU A 157 -12.39 10.72 -2.88
CA LEU A 157 -13.25 9.55 -2.96
C LEU A 157 -14.73 9.94 -2.92
N ARG A 158 -15.10 10.93 -2.08
CA ARG A 158 -16.46 11.49 -2.04
C ARG A 158 -16.84 12.18 -3.35
N MET A 159 -15.95 12.98 -3.95
CA MET A 159 -16.18 13.61 -5.25
C MET A 159 -16.43 12.57 -6.35
N VAL A 160 -15.61 11.52 -6.38
CA VAL A 160 -15.74 10.42 -7.34
C VAL A 160 -17.07 9.69 -7.16
N MET A 161 -17.52 9.46 -5.92
CA MET A 161 -18.79 8.80 -5.64
C MET A 161 -20.01 9.68 -6.00
N GLN A 162 -19.88 11.00 -5.91
CA GLN A 162 -20.92 11.96 -6.29
C GLN A 162 -21.00 12.21 -7.80
N GLY A 163 -20.00 11.71 -8.55
CA GLY A 163 -19.90 11.96 -9.98
C GLY A 163 -19.26 13.30 -10.35
N ASP A 164 -18.84 14.08 -9.36
CA ASP A 164 -18.16 15.36 -9.52
C ASP A 164 -16.65 15.14 -9.69
N LEU A 165 -16.25 14.44 -10.76
CA LEU A 165 -14.85 14.26 -11.05
C LEU A 165 -14.22 15.60 -11.42
N PRO A 166 -13.15 16.04 -10.76
CA PRO A 166 -12.25 16.99 -11.37
C PRO A 166 -11.65 16.26 -12.59
N LEU A 167 -12.12 16.61 -13.79
CA LEU A 167 -11.46 16.20 -15.03
C LEU A 167 -9.99 16.61 -14.84
N GLN A 168 -9.10 15.67 -14.67
CA GLN A 168 -7.68 15.93 -14.90
C GLN A 168 -7.58 16.31 -16.37
N VAL A 169 -7.57 17.61 -16.63
CA VAL A 169 -7.15 18.15 -17.90
C VAL A 169 -5.76 17.54 -18.13
N PRO A 170 -5.55 16.75 -19.19
CA PRO A 170 -4.21 16.29 -19.51
C PRO A 170 -3.35 17.55 -19.58
N THR A 171 -2.33 17.64 -18.73
CA THR A 171 -1.32 18.69 -18.89
C THR A 171 -0.87 18.60 -20.33
N PRO A 172 -0.99 19.66 -21.14
CA PRO A 172 -0.44 19.65 -22.49
C PRO A 172 1.01 19.21 -22.35
N ALA A 173 1.42 18.20 -23.10
CA ALA A 173 2.82 17.84 -23.23
C ALA A 173 3.57 19.15 -23.42
N GLU A 174 4.51 19.44 -22.55
CA GLU A 174 5.44 20.52 -22.70
C GLU A 174 6.12 20.25 -24.05
N ASP A 175 5.74 21.08 -25.04
CA ASP A 175 6.33 21.10 -26.36
C ASP A 175 7.74 21.67 -26.14
N ASP A 176 8.71 20.77 -25.93
CA ASP A 176 10.12 21.15 -25.98
C ASP A 176 10.45 21.47 -27.42
N GLY A 177 10.16 22.70 -27.73
CA GLY A 177 10.60 23.33 -28.96
C GLY A 177 12.11 23.19 -29.13
N THR A 178 12.50 22.40 -30.15
CA THR A 178 13.76 22.39 -30.90
C THR A 178 15.03 22.65 -30.14
#